data_f03e69feb27e2650d1fe1c923e2f2b6d
#
_entry.id   f03e69feb27e2650d1fe1c923e2f2b6d
#
_cell.length_a   1.000
_cell.length_b   1.000
_cell.length_c   1.000
_cell.angle_alpha   90.00
_cell.angle_beta   90.00
_cell.angle_gamma   90.00
#
_symmetry.space_group_name_H-M   'P 1'
#
loop_
_entity.id
_entity.type
_entity.pdbx_description
1 polymer ?
#
loop_
_entity_poly.entity_id
_entity_poly.type
_entity_poly.pdbx_seq_one_letter_code
_entity_poly.pdbx_strand_id
1 'polypeptide(L)'
;MTFERLANSSYEVRNARGGSIRIGSGGADTDFTPVELLLAAIGTCSAIDVDIVVSRRAEPTEFSAVVRGDKIRDAEEGNRMENLAVEFTVHFPEGEDGDKAREALPRAVKMSHDRLCTVSRTVELGIPVTTTVNDD
;
A
#
# COMPACT_ATOMS: atom_id res chain seq x y z
N MET A 1 -14.31 -4.33 8.66
CA MET A 1 -13.90 -5.30 7.64
C MET A 1 -13.98 -6.70 8.22
N THR A 2 -14.49 -7.67 7.46
CA THR A 2 -14.65 -9.05 7.90
C THR A 2 -14.08 -10.00 6.85
N PHE A 3 -13.74 -11.20 7.28
CA PHE A 3 -13.37 -12.26 6.32
C PHE A 3 -13.88 -13.63 6.79
N GLU A 4 -14.02 -14.52 5.84
CA GLU A 4 -14.43 -15.90 6.07
C GLU A 4 -13.44 -16.86 5.38
N ARG A 5 -13.22 -17.99 6.02
CA ARG A 5 -12.40 -19.05 5.46
C ARG A 5 -13.17 -19.79 4.37
N LEU A 6 -12.60 -19.86 3.16
CA LEU A 6 -13.14 -20.63 2.05
C LEU A 6 -12.58 -22.06 2.04
N ALA A 7 -11.28 -22.18 2.28
CA ALA A 7 -10.55 -23.43 2.32
C ALA A 7 -9.26 -23.21 3.13
N ASN A 8 -8.45 -24.25 3.26
CA ASN A 8 -7.15 -24.10 3.93
C ASN A 8 -6.32 -23.01 3.24
N SER A 9 -5.91 -22.02 4.02
CA SER A 9 -5.10 -20.88 3.56
C SER A 9 -5.77 -20.06 2.42
N SER A 10 -7.09 -20.04 2.39
CA SER A 10 -7.86 -19.27 1.40
C SER A 10 -9.04 -18.57 2.10
N TYR A 11 -9.14 -17.26 1.90
CA TYR A 11 -10.11 -16.42 2.58
C TYR A 11 -10.75 -15.43 1.61
N GLU A 12 -11.98 -15.03 1.88
CA GLU A 12 -12.63 -13.92 1.20
C GLU A 12 -12.83 -12.79 2.19
N VAL A 13 -12.29 -11.62 1.86
CA VAL A 13 -12.33 -10.43 2.70
C VAL A 13 -13.32 -9.43 2.10
N ARG A 14 -14.15 -8.83 2.96
CA ARG A 14 -15.18 -7.86 2.55
C ARG A 14 -15.03 -6.57 3.32
N ASN A 15 -15.23 -5.46 2.62
CA ASN A 15 -15.34 -4.15 3.26
C ASN A 15 -16.83 -3.79 3.49
N ALA A 16 -17.06 -2.70 4.23
CA ALA A 16 -18.42 -2.27 4.58
C ALA A 16 -19.24 -1.78 3.37
N ARG A 17 -18.57 -1.45 2.25
CA ARG A 17 -19.23 -0.95 1.03
C ARG A 17 -19.59 -2.05 0.03
N GLY A 18 -19.36 -3.31 0.37
CA GLY A 18 -19.68 -4.46 -0.48
C GLY A 18 -18.56 -4.92 -1.42
N GLY A 19 -17.37 -4.33 -1.30
CA GLY A 19 -16.19 -4.83 -2.02
C GLY A 19 -15.65 -6.11 -1.41
N SER A 20 -15.12 -7.01 -2.23
CA SER A 20 -14.49 -8.24 -1.77
C SER A 20 -13.24 -8.57 -2.55
N ILE A 21 -12.29 -9.25 -1.87
CA ILE A 21 -11.08 -9.78 -2.47
C ILE A 21 -10.78 -11.15 -1.88
N ARG A 22 -10.10 -11.99 -2.65
CA ARG A 22 -9.56 -13.26 -2.16
C ARG A 22 -8.12 -13.09 -1.71
N ILE A 23 -7.80 -13.74 -0.61
CA ILE A 23 -6.46 -13.77 -0.04
C ILE A 23 -6.03 -15.23 0.09
N GLY A 24 -4.83 -15.51 -0.38
CA GLY A 24 -4.22 -16.83 -0.34
C GLY A 24 -2.86 -16.80 0.34
N SER A 25 -2.12 -17.89 0.21
CA SER A 25 -0.80 -18.06 0.83
C SER A 25 0.38 -18.02 -0.13
N GLY A 26 0.14 -17.68 -1.41
CA GLY A 26 1.19 -17.64 -2.43
C GLY A 26 1.49 -18.99 -3.07
N GLY A 27 0.52 -19.91 -3.05
CA GLY A 27 0.64 -21.21 -3.69
C GLY A 27 0.42 -21.18 -5.19
N ALA A 28 -0.38 -22.12 -5.71
CA ALA A 28 -0.60 -22.27 -7.15
C ALA A 28 -1.60 -21.28 -7.75
N ASP A 29 -2.40 -20.60 -6.92
CA ASP A 29 -3.37 -19.59 -7.38
C ASP A 29 -2.71 -18.22 -7.55
N THR A 30 -3.49 -17.27 -8.07
CA THR A 30 -3.06 -15.89 -8.30
C THR A 30 -3.59 -14.91 -7.26
N ASP A 31 -4.21 -15.40 -6.20
CA ASP A 31 -4.75 -14.56 -5.14
C ASP A 31 -3.62 -13.80 -4.42
N PHE A 32 -3.91 -12.58 -3.97
CA PHE A 32 -2.95 -11.80 -3.20
C PHE A 32 -2.67 -12.46 -1.85
N THR A 33 -1.42 -12.41 -1.43
CA THR A 33 -1.03 -12.79 -0.08
C THR A 33 -1.19 -11.60 0.87
N PRO A 34 -1.25 -11.84 2.20
CA PRO A 34 -1.28 -10.73 3.17
C PRO A 34 -0.10 -9.76 3.03
N VAL A 35 1.10 -10.26 2.78
CA VAL A 35 2.29 -9.41 2.59
C VAL A 35 2.18 -8.58 1.31
N GLU A 36 1.72 -9.16 0.20
CA GLU A 36 1.46 -8.42 -1.03
C GLU A 36 0.43 -7.31 -0.82
N LEU A 37 -0.60 -7.55 -0.02
CA LEU A 37 -1.60 -6.53 0.33
C LEU A 37 -1.00 -5.42 1.21
N LEU A 38 -0.10 -5.74 2.11
CA LEU A 38 0.63 -4.73 2.87
C LEU A 38 1.43 -3.82 1.93
N LEU A 39 2.18 -4.40 1.01
CA LEU A 39 2.95 -3.64 0.02
C LEU A 39 2.04 -2.80 -0.88
N ALA A 40 0.95 -3.38 -1.37
CA ALA A 40 -0.04 -2.66 -2.17
C ALA A 40 -0.63 -1.47 -1.39
N ALA A 41 -0.97 -1.66 -0.13
CA ALA A 41 -1.52 -0.62 0.72
C ALA A 41 -0.51 0.52 0.95
N ILE A 42 0.75 0.21 1.21
CA ILE A 42 1.80 1.21 1.39
C ILE A 42 1.93 2.06 0.12
N GLY A 43 2.04 1.42 -1.05
CA GLY A 43 2.22 2.12 -2.31
C GLY A 43 1.00 2.94 -2.73
N THR A 44 -0.19 2.35 -2.69
CA THR A 44 -1.40 3.02 -3.16
C THR A 44 -1.86 4.13 -2.22
N CYS A 45 -1.68 3.99 -0.91
CA CYS A 45 -2.00 5.05 0.04
C CYS A 45 -1.16 6.31 -0.25
N SER A 46 0.13 6.15 -0.44
CA SER A 46 1.01 7.24 -0.84
C SER A 46 0.68 7.78 -2.24
N ALA A 47 0.39 6.89 -3.19
CA ALA A 47 0.02 7.29 -4.55
C ALA A 47 -1.23 8.17 -4.58
N ILE A 48 -2.25 7.86 -3.79
CA ILE A 48 -3.48 8.66 -3.71
C ILE A 48 -3.16 10.09 -3.26
N ASP A 49 -2.32 10.26 -2.23
CA ASP A 49 -1.93 11.57 -1.75
C ASP A 49 -1.18 12.37 -2.81
N VAL A 50 -0.23 11.74 -3.48
CA VAL A 50 0.58 12.37 -4.53
C VAL A 50 -0.29 12.76 -5.72
N ASP A 51 -1.17 11.86 -6.16
CA ASP A 51 -2.06 12.08 -7.30
C ASP A 51 -2.98 13.29 -7.07
N ILE A 52 -3.59 13.38 -5.89
CA ILE A 52 -4.44 14.53 -5.54
C ILE A 52 -3.71 15.87 -5.71
N VAL A 53 -2.44 15.93 -5.32
CA VAL A 53 -1.67 17.17 -5.38
C VAL A 53 -1.23 17.51 -6.80
N VAL A 54 -0.66 16.55 -7.52
CA VAL A 54 -0.07 16.82 -8.84
C VAL A 54 -1.12 16.97 -9.93
N SER A 55 -2.22 16.22 -9.87
CA SER A 55 -3.29 16.25 -10.89
C SER A 55 -4.05 17.57 -10.90
N ARG A 56 -3.99 18.36 -9.85
CA ARG A 56 -4.53 19.73 -9.83
C ARG A 56 -3.81 20.66 -10.80
N ARG A 57 -2.59 20.33 -11.18
CA ARG A 57 -1.76 21.12 -12.10
C ARG A 57 -1.78 20.57 -13.51
N ALA A 58 -1.56 19.27 -13.64
CA ALA A 58 -1.63 18.57 -14.91
C ALA A 58 -1.94 17.09 -14.68
N GLU A 59 -2.74 16.50 -15.55
CA GLU A 59 -3.00 15.07 -15.56
C GLU A 59 -1.72 14.34 -15.95
N PRO A 60 -1.23 13.39 -15.16
CA PRO A 60 -0.06 12.61 -15.53
C PRO A 60 -0.26 11.82 -16.82
N THR A 61 0.75 11.74 -17.65
CA THR A 61 0.78 10.87 -18.83
C THR A 61 1.17 9.44 -18.45
N GLU A 62 1.87 9.29 -17.33
CA GLU A 62 2.19 8.00 -16.71
C GLU A 62 2.20 8.18 -15.19
N PHE A 63 1.63 7.24 -14.48
CA PHE A 63 1.70 7.18 -13.03
C PHE A 63 1.74 5.72 -12.60
N SER A 64 2.89 5.26 -12.18
CA SER A 64 3.09 3.89 -11.71
C SER A 64 4.04 3.86 -10.52
N ALA A 65 4.08 2.75 -9.83
CA ALA A 65 5.03 2.56 -8.75
C ALA A 65 5.40 1.08 -8.62
N VAL A 66 6.63 0.86 -8.16
CA VAL A 66 7.07 -0.45 -7.67
C VAL A 66 7.19 -0.35 -6.16
N VAL A 67 6.58 -1.30 -5.46
CA VAL A 67 6.69 -1.41 -4.01
C VAL A 67 7.42 -2.71 -3.69
N ARG A 68 8.44 -2.64 -2.86
CA ARG A 68 9.25 -3.82 -2.53
C ARG A 68 9.61 -3.86 -1.07
N GLY A 69 9.99 -5.02 -0.62
CA GLY A 69 10.47 -5.26 0.73
C GLY A 69 11.05 -6.67 0.82
N ASP A 70 11.76 -6.93 1.89
CA ASP A 70 12.38 -8.23 2.16
C ASP A 70 11.65 -8.92 3.31
N LYS A 71 11.33 -10.19 3.13
CA LYS A 71 10.74 -11.00 4.18
C LYS A 71 11.84 -11.59 5.04
N ILE A 72 11.83 -11.25 6.31
CA ILE A 72 12.82 -11.69 7.29
C ILE A 72 12.17 -12.71 8.23
N ARG A 73 12.87 -13.83 8.43
CA ARG A 73 12.49 -14.83 9.42
C ARG A 73 13.41 -14.69 10.61
N ASP A 74 12.84 -14.35 11.75
CA ASP A 74 13.59 -14.14 12.99
C ASP A 74 12.96 -14.99 14.09
N ALA A 75 13.79 -15.86 14.69
CA ALA A 75 13.34 -16.77 15.73
C ALA A 75 13.04 -16.07 17.05
N GLU A 76 13.63 -14.90 17.31
CA GLU A 76 13.46 -14.15 18.56
C GLU A 76 12.32 -13.14 18.48
N GLU A 77 12.31 -12.30 17.47
CA GLU A 77 11.35 -11.20 17.34
C GLU A 77 10.20 -11.48 16.35
N GLY A 78 10.22 -12.62 15.69
CA GLY A 78 9.21 -13.04 14.75
C GLY A 78 9.47 -12.62 13.31
N ASN A 79 8.65 -13.14 12.41
CA ASN A 79 8.75 -12.85 11.00
C ASN A 79 8.24 -11.43 10.71
N ARG A 80 8.93 -10.72 9.83
CA ARG A 80 8.58 -9.34 9.47
C ARG A 80 9.05 -9.00 8.07
N MET A 81 8.60 -7.85 7.58
CA MET A 81 9.13 -7.24 6.38
C MET A 81 10.12 -6.14 6.76
N GLU A 82 11.22 -6.05 6.03
CA GLU A 82 12.22 -4.99 6.15
C GLU A 82 12.53 -4.40 4.79
N ASN A 83 13.30 -3.30 4.77
CA ASN A 83 13.71 -2.61 3.54
C ASN A 83 12.52 -2.26 2.65
N LEU A 84 11.44 -1.78 3.27
CA LEU A 84 10.24 -1.35 2.55
C LEU A 84 10.55 -0.09 1.74
N ALA A 85 10.21 -0.11 0.47
CA ALA A 85 10.47 0.99 -0.44
C ALA A 85 9.35 1.14 -1.46
N VAL A 86 9.02 2.38 -1.79
CA VAL A 86 8.13 2.73 -2.90
C VAL A 86 8.92 3.57 -3.89
N GLU A 87 8.92 3.16 -5.14
CA GLU A 87 9.58 3.89 -6.22
C GLU A 87 8.53 4.30 -7.23
N PHE A 88 8.28 5.60 -7.34
CA PHE A 88 7.31 6.16 -8.26
C PHE A 88 7.93 6.48 -9.62
N THR A 89 7.15 6.24 -10.68
CA THR A 89 7.41 6.75 -12.02
C THR A 89 6.22 7.61 -12.40
N VAL A 90 6.42 8.92 -12.50
CA VAL A 90 5.37 9.87 -12.82
C VAL A 90 5.85 10.80 -13.91
N HIS A 91 5.13 10.83 -15.04
CA HIS A 91 5.43 11.71 -16.16
C HIS A 91 4.25 12.66 -16.39
N PHE A 92 4.56 13.84 -16.86
CA PHE A 92 3.57 14.89 -17.15
C PHE A 92 3.71 15.37 -18.58
N PRO A 93 2.65 15.97 -19.16
CA PRO A 93 2.75 16.56 -20.47
C PRO A 93 3.71 17.73 -20.50
N GLU A 94 4.20 18.05 -21.69
CA GLU A 94 5.00 19.25 -21.91
C GLU A 94 4.14 20.51 -21.71
N GLY A 95 4.79 21.60 -21.34
CA GLY A 95 4.15 22.90 -21.16
C GLY A 95 4.14 23.36 -19.71
N GLU A 96 3.58 24.53 -19.50
CA GLU A 96 3.61 25.24 -18.22
C GLU A 96 2.95 24.44 -17.09
N ASP A 97 1.79 23.84 -17.34
CA ASP A 97 1.06 23.06 -16.34
C ASP A 97 1.82 21.78 -15.96
N GLY A 98 2.39 21.10 -16.93
CA GLY A 98 3.23 19.93 -16.70
C GLY A 98 4.48 20.28 -15.89
N ASP A 99 5.07 21.42 -16.16
CA ASP A 99 6.25 21.91 -15.41
C ASP A 99 5.90 22.20 -13.95
N LYS A 100 4.75 22.82 -13.71
CA LYS A 100 4.25 23.05 -12.34
C LYS A 100 3.98 21.72 -11.59
N ALA A 101 3.45 20.73 -12.27
CA ALA A 101 3.22 19.42 -11.69
C ALA A 101 4.53 18.72 -11.34
N ARG A 102 5.53 18.78 -12.24
CA ARG A 102 6.87 18.22 -11.95
C ARG A 102 7.53 18.90 -10.75
N GLU A 103 7.40 20.20 -10.64
CA GLU A 103 7.93 20.95 -9.51
C GLU A 103 7.24 20.56 -8.18
N ALA A 104 5.94 20.31 -8.22
CA ALA A 104 5.16 19.91 -7.05
C ALA A 104 5.42 18.49 -6.59
N LEU A 105 5.85 17.60 -7.49
CA LEU A 105 5.95 16.16 -7.23
C LEU A 105 6.84 15.80 -6.03
N PRO A 106 8.09 16.28 -5.89
CA PRO A 106 8.93 15.91 -4.75
C PRO A 106 8.34 16.33 -3.41
N ARG A 107 7.70 17.49 -3.36
CA ARG A 107 7.04 17.98 -2.14
C ARG A 107 5.81 17.15 -1.80
N ALA A 108 5.02 16.73 -2.80
CA ALA A 108 3.86 15.89 -2.60
C ALA A 108 4.27 14.52 -2.04
N VAL A 109 5.31 13.91 -2.58
CA VAL A 109 5.86 12.64 -2.09
C VAL A 109 6.33 12.78 -0.63
N LYS A 110 7.08 13.81 -0.34
CA LYS A 110 7.59 14.07 1.02
C LYS A 110 6.45 14.30 2.01
N MET A 111 5.45 15.07 1.65
CA MET A 111 4.29 15.35 2.52
C MET A 111 3.49 14.07 2.80
N SER A 112 3.28 13.24 1.78
CA SER A 112 2.62 11.94 1.96
C SER A 112 3.39 11.07 2.95
N HIS A 113 4.69 10.90 2.73
CA HIS A 113 5.53 10.07 3.59
C HIS A 113 5.56 10.57 5.04
N ASP A 114 5.76 11.88 5.24
CA ASP A 114 5.98 12.45 6.57
C ASP A 114 4.69 12.59 7.39
N ARG A 115 3.54 12.75 6.74
CA ARG A 115 2.31 13.20 7.42
C ARG A 115 1.01 12.50 6.99
N LEU A 116 0.80 12.28 5.69
CA LEU A 116 -0.53 12.00 5.16
C LEU A 116 -0.81 10.51 4.97
N CYS A 117 0.20 9.73 4.61
CA CYS A 117 0.00 8.31 4.34
C CYS A 117 -0.29 7.54 5.62
N THR A 118 -1.56 7.30 5.90
CA THR A 118 -2.02 6.58 7.09
C THR A 118 -1.35 5.21 7.22
N VAL A 119 -1.23 4.47 6.12
CA VAL A 119 -0.63 3.13 6.12
C VAL A 119 0.85 3.20 6.49
N SER A 120 1.63 4.04 5.82
CA SER A 120 3.07 4.16 6.11
C SER A 120 3.32 4.70 7.50
N ARG A 121 2.54 5.68 7.97
CA ARG A 121 2.67 6.21 9.33
C ARG A 121 2.39 5.12 10.38
N THR A 122 1.36 4.31 10.14
CA THR A 122 1.02 3.20 11.04
C THR A 122 2.14 2.17 11.11
N VAL A 123 2.71 1.81 9.97
CA VAL A 123 3.84 0.87 9.90
C VAL A 123 5.08 1.42 10.61
N GLU A 124 5.46 2.66 10.31
CA GLU A 124 6.67 3.26 10.88
C GLU A 124 6.58 3.55 12.38
N LEU A 125 5.39 3.86 12.88
CA LEU A 125 5.17 4.09 14.30
C LEU A 125 5.07 2.78 15.11
N GLY A 126 4.95 1.65 14.45
CA GLY A 126 4.89 0.35 15.12
C GLY A 126 3.66 0.21 16.03
N ILE A 127 2.48 0.55 15.53
CA ILE A 127 1.25 0.52 16.31
C ILE A 127 0.91 -0.93 16.71
N PRO A 128 0.65 -1.20 17.99
CA PRO A 128 0.32 -2.55 18.45
C PRO A 128 -0.98 -3.10 17.87
N VAL A 129 -1.02 -4.41 17.67
CA VAL A 129 -2.21 -5.14 17.25
C VAL A 129 -2.69 -6.03 18.39
N THR A 130 -3.98 -5.95 18.73
CA THR A 130 -4.60 -6.84 19.71
C THR A 130 -5.38 -7.94 19.02
N THR A 131 -5.34 -9.15 19.58
CA THR A 131 -6.07 -10.31 19.05
C THR A 131 -6.93 -10.93 20.14
N THR A 132 -8.18 -11.22 19.83
CA THR A 132 -9.12 -11.87 20.76
C THR A 132 -9.71 -13.10 20.06
N VAL A 133 -9.90 -14.16 20.83
CA VAL A 133 -10.54 -15.39 20.34
C VAL A 133 -11.90 -15.57 21.01
N ASN A 134 -12.92 -15.81 20.21
CA ASN A 134 -14.25 -16.20 20.67
C ASN A 134 -14.45 -17.66 20.28
N ASP A 135 -14.67 -18.54 21.26
CA ASP A 135 -14.69 -19.99 21.05
C ASP A 135 -15.92 -20.68 21.69
N ASP A 136 -16.98 -19.96 21.94
CA ASP A 136 -18.22 -20.50 22.55
C ASP A 136 -19.16 -21.22 21.57
#